data_5a841f85da5e61d5158a2de25af3cd86
#
_entry.id   5a841f85da5e61d5158a2de25af3cd86
#
_cell.length_a   1.000
_cell.length_b   1.000
_cell.length_c   1.000
_cell.angle_alpha   90.00
_cell.angle_beta   90.00
_cell.angle_gamma   90.00
#
_symmetry.space_group_name_H-M   'P 1'
#
loop_
_entity.id
_entity.type
_entity.pdbx_description
1 polymer ?
#
loop_
_entity_poly.entity_id
_entity_poly.type
_entity_poly.pdbx_seq_one_letter_code
_entity_poly.pdbx_strand_id
1 'polypeptide(L)'
;MDVTEKVSLILRPPTEEVVTEDELLELFKTNSKPKHYIGIEISGFLHLGSLISTGFKLNDFVKAGVGCTVFLADWHTLLNEKLGGSFETIKKVSKYYEDAFRLICPEASIVLGTDLYDSKKEYWSELVQIAKHMSLARTLRTLTIMGRSENDEKIDLAKLIYPAMQAADIHSLDLDIVHAGMDQRKIHMLVKDVFPKMKWKVPVAVHHKLLPGLTKPAAEIPDGEVAKMSKSDPNAGIFIHNSDDEIRAKIKKGFCEEGSTENNPVLEITKHVVFHEFDSITVERPEKFGGNVSYDNFESLESDFSQKKLHPTDLKQAVGESLVKIVSPIREQLALSNELSDLIKDSC
;
A
#
# COMPACT_ATOMS: atom_id res chain seq x y z
N MET A 1 -13.13 2.55 -23.05
CA MET A 1 -13.24 3.35 -21.81
C MET A 1 -12.88 4.78 -22.15
N ASP A 2 -13.74 5.72 -21.85
CA ASP A 2 -13.48 7.14 -22.04
C ASP A 2 -12.59 7.71 -20.91
N VAL A 3 -12.22 8.99 -21.01
CA VAL A 3 -11.31 9.62 -20.04
C VAL A 3 -11.93 9.71 -18.65
N THR A 4 -13.24 9.96 -18.57
CA THR A 4 -13.96 10.07 -17.29
C THR A 4 -14.02 8.73 -16.58
N GLU A 5 -14.30 7.66 -17.31
CA GLU A 5 -14.30 6.29 -16.78
C GLU A 5 -12.91 5.88 -16.26
N LYS A 6 -11.83 6.24 -16.98
CA LYS A 6 -10.46 5.99 -16.54
C LYS A 6 -10.12 6.71 -15.25
N VAL A 7 -10.46 8.00 -15.16
CA VAL A 7 -10.25 8.82 -13.95
C VAL A 7 -11.06 8.24 -12.79
N SER A 8 -12.32 7.85 -13.00
CA SER A 8 -13.16 7.22 -11.97
C SER A 8 -12.54 5.95 -11.40
N LEU A 9 -11.93 5.10 -12.23
CA LEU A 9 -11.19 3.92 -11.75
C LEU A 9 -10.01 4.29 -10.83
N ILE A 10 -9.29 5.37 -11.17
CA ILE A 10 -8.17 5.82 -10.33
C ILE A 10 -8.67 6.42 -9.02
N LEU A 11 -9.80 7.13 -9.03
CA LEU A 11 -10.36 7.80 -7.85
C LEU A 11 -11.09 6.85 -6.91
N ARG A 12 -11.53 5.67 -7.35
CA ARG A 12 -12.26 4.75 -6.46
C ARG A 12 -11.39 4.26 -5.28
N PRO A 13 -11.99 3.90 -4.15
CA PRO A 13 -11.26 3.32 -3.02
C PRO A 13 -10.32 2.16 -3.46
N PRO A 14 -9.13 2.01 -2.87
CA PRO A 14 -8.62 2.72 -1.71
C PRO A 14 -7.97 4.09 -1.96
N THR A 15 -8.07 4.71 -3.14
CA THR A 15 -7.54 6.07 -3.36
C THR A 15 -8.18 7.05 -2.37
N GLU A 16 -7.35 7.84 -1.70
CA GLU A 16 -7.73 8.87 -0.73
C GLU A 16 -7.42 10.28 -1.23
N GLU A 17 -6.33 10.45 -1.99
CA GLU A 17 -5.91 11.75 -2.50
C GLU A 17 -5.29 11.62 -3.90
N VAL A 18 -5.61 12.58 -4.76
CA VAL A 18 -4.89 12.83 -6.02
C VAL A 18 -4.41 14.26 -6.07
N VAL A 19 -3.15 14.50 -6.39
CA VAL A 19 -2.57 15.85 -6.45
C VAL A 19 -2.07 16.12 -7.87
N THR A 20 -2.93 16.66 -8.75
CA THR A 20 -4.35 17.00 -8.58
C THR A 20 -5.23 16.19 -9.53
N GLU A 21 -6.56 16.16 -9.29
CA GLU A 21 -7.51 15.51 -10.20
C GLU A 21 -7.54 16.17 -11.59
N ASP A 22 -7.41 17.51 -11.67
CA ASP A 22 -7.33 18.22 -12.95
C ASP A 22 -6.08 17.83 -13.74
N GLU A 23 -4.91 17.68 -13.07
CA GLU A 23 -3.68 17.18 -13.70
C GLU A 23 -3.86 15.74 -14.21
N LEU A 24 -4.55 14.88 -13.44
CA LEU A 24 -4.86 13.50 -13.84
C LEU A 24 -5.76 13.46 -15.05
N LEU A 25 -6.82 14.28 -15.07
CA LEU A 25 -7.75 14.40 -16.19
C LEU A 25 -7.02 14.85 -17.47
N GLU A 26 -6.18 15.86 -17.37
CA GLU A 26 -5.39 16.36 -18.50
C GLU A 26 -4.35 15.36 -19.00
N LEU A 27 -3.74 14.61 -18.08
CA LEU A 27 -2.83 13.52 -18.44
C LEU A 27 -3.52 12.47 -19.31
N PHE A 28 -4.73 12.01 -18.95
CA PHE A 28 -5.45 11.03 -19.75
C PHE A 28 -5.98 11.55 -21.09
N LYS A 29 -6.15 12.88 -21.26
CA LYS A 29 -6.48 13.49 -22.54
C LYS A 29 -5.28 13.52 -23.49
N THR A 30 -4.09 13.72 -22.97
CA THR A 30 -2.87 14.00 -23.75
C THR A 30 -1.95 12.78 -23.89
N ASN A 31 -2.03 11.82 -22.99
CA ASN A 31 -1.21 10.61 -22.99
C ASN A 31 -2.08 9.35 -22.96
N SER A 32 -2.06 8.57 -24.04
CA SER A 32 -2.86 7.34 -24.15
C SER A 32 -2.34 6.18 -23.30
N LYS A 33 -1.08 6.21 -22.87
CA LYS A 33 -0.43 5.16 -22.08
C LYS A 33 0.50 5.77 -21.03
N PRO A 34 -0.06 6.42 -19.99
CA PRO A 34 0.74 6.99 -18.91
C PRO A 34 1.57 5.91 -18.21
N LYS A 35 2.76 6.29 -17.73
CA LYS A 35 3.64 5.43 -16.94
C LYS A 35 3.42 5.67 -15.46
N HIS A 36 3.23 4.60 -14.73
CA HIS A 36 2.99 4.60 -13.29
C HIS A 36 4.03 3.75 -12.57
N TYR A 37 4.32 4.10 -11.31
CA TYR A 37 5.05 3.21 -10.43
C TYR A 37 4.48 3.24 -9.00
N ILE A 38 4.73 2.15 -8.28
CA ILE A 38 4.67 2.09 -6.83
C ILE A 38 5.96 1.46 -6.31
N GLY A 39 6.62 2.13 -5.34
CA GLY A 39 7.80 1.62 -4.64
C GLY A 39 7.40 0.76 -3.45
N ILE A 40 7.96 -0.44 -3.35
CA ILE A 40 7.68 -1.41 -2.28
C ILE A 40 8.98 -1.73 -1.53
N GLU A 41 9.03 -1.38 -0.25
CA GLU A 41 10.11 -1.80 0.66
C GLU A 41 9.96 -3.28 1.02
N ILE A 42 11.04 -4.03 0.89
CA ILE A 42 11.05 -5.49 1.13
C ILE A 42 11.32 -5.72 2.62
N SER A 43 10.28 -5.82 3.43
CA SER A 43 10.41 -5.73 4.88
C SER A 43 9.62 -6.80 5.66
N GLY A 44 9.61 -8.05 5.18
CA GLY A 44 8.97 -9.18 5.86
C GLY A 44 7.82 -9.80 5.08
N PHE A 45 6.87 -10.45 5.77
CA PHE A 45 5.74 -11.11 5.12
C PHE A 45 4.77 -10.11 4.49
N LEU A 46 4.24 -10.47 3.32
CA LEU A 46 3.18 -9.72 2.67
C LEU A 46 1.84 -9.89 3.40
N HIS A 47 1.07 -8.81 3.47
CA HIS A 47 -0.23 -8.76 4.15
C HIS A 47 -1.28 -8.04 3.30
N LEU A 48 -2.54 -7.96 3.75
CA LEU A 48 -3.64 -7.33 3.02
C LEU A 48 -3.28 -5.95 2.46
N GLY A 49 -2.68 -5.08 3.26
CA GLY A 49 -2.32 -3.73 2.82
C GLY A 49 -1.20 -3.72 1.79
N SER A 50 -0.13 -4.49 2.02
CA SER A 50 1.07 -4.46 1.17
C SER A 50 0.93 -5.22 -0.15
N LEU A 51 0.03 -6.20 -0.24
CA LEU A 51 -0.18 -6.97 -1.47
C LEU A 51 -1.59 -6.80 -2.03
N ILE A 52 -2.65 -7.09 -1.25
CA ILE A 52 -4.01 -7.17 -1.79
C ILE A 52 -4.52 -5.77 -2.16
N SER A 53 -4.57 -4.85 -1.21
CA SER A 53 -5.03 -3.48 -1.46
C SER A 53 -4.19 -2.77 -2.54
N THR A 54 -2.87 -2.95 -2.49
CA THR A 54 -1.95 -2.42 -3.50
C THR A 54 -2.17 -3.06 -4.87
N GLY A 55 -2.31 -4.39 -4.95
CA GLY A 55 -2.53 -5.13 -6.19
C GLY A 55 -3.87 -4.80 -6.84
N PHE A 56 -4.92 -4.65 -6.05
CA PHE A 56 -6.23 -4.22 -6.54
C PHE A 56 -6.14 -2.83 -7.18
N LYS A 57 -5.44 -1.91 -6.55
CA LYS A 57 -5.24 -0.57 -7.11
C LYS A 57 -4.36 -0.58 -8.37
N LEU A 58 -3.34 -1.43 -8.42
CA LEU A 58 -2.56 -1.65 -9.65
C LEU A 58 -3.46 -2.14 -10.80
N ASN A 59 -4.37 -3.07 -10.53
CA ASN A 59 -5.32 -3.56 -11.52
C ASN A 59 -6.28 -2.46 -12.02
N ASP A 60 -6.65 -1.49 -11.17
CA ASP A 60 -7.41 -0.32 -11.59
C ASP A 60 -6.62 0.54 -12.59
N PHE A 61 -5.35 0.80 -12.30
CA PHE A 61 -4.47 1.53 -13.20
C PHE A 61 -4.30 0.79 -14.54
N VAL A 62 -4.09 -0.52 -14.51
CA VAL A 62 -4.00 -1.34 -15.73
C VAL A 62 -5.28 -1.27 -16.54
N LYS A 63 -6.46 -1.45 -15.92
CA LYS A 63 -7.77 -1.30 -16.56
C LYS A 63 -7.97 0.09 -17.18
N ALA A 64 -7.42 1.13 -16.56
CA ALA A 64 -7.43 2.50 -17.09
C ALA A 64 -6.46 2.71 -18.26
N GLY A 65 -5.67 1.69 -18.64
CA GLY A 65 -4.69 1.74 -19.75
C GLY A 65 -3.33 2.32 -19.35
N VAL A 66 -3.01 2.33 -18.07
CA VAL A 66 -1.74 2.82 -17.54
C VAL A 66 -0.69 1.71 -17.54
N GLY A 67 0.54 2.03 -17.96
CA GLY A 67 1.68 1.11 -17.86
C GLY A 67 2.22 1.10 -16.43
N CYS A 68 1.91 0.04 -15.68
CA CYS A 68 2.25 -0.07 -14.27
C CYS A 68 3.61 -0.71 -14.02
N THR A 69 4.35 -0.18 -13.05
CA THR A 69 5.61 -0.73 -12.55
C THR A 69 5.53 -0.90 -11.04
N VAL A 70 5.85 -2.10 -10.56
CA VAL A 70 6.17 -2.39 -9.16
C VAL A 70 7.68 -2.28 -9.01
N PHE A 71 8.12 -1.30 -8.27
CA PHE A 71 9.54 -1.07 -7.99
C PHE A 71 9.89 -1.70 -6.64
N LEU A 72 10.67 -2.78 -6.67
CA LEU A 72 11.17 -3.46 -5.47
C LEU A 72 12.41 -2.72 -4.97
N ALA A 73 12.24 -1.97 -3.90
CA ALA A 73 13.21 -1.00 -3.39
C ALA A 73 14.26 -1.66 -2.47
N ASP A 74 15.10 -2.53 -3.03
CA ASP A 74 16.10 -3.33 -2.30
C ASP A 74 17.14 -2.48 -1.57
N TRP A 75 17.68 -1.45 -2.20
CA TRP A 75 18.61 -0.52 -1.57
C TRP A 75 17.96 0.33 -0.49
N HIS A 76 16.70 0.77 -0.69
CA HIS A 76 15.94 1.45 0.35
C HIS A 76 15.70 0.55 1.56
N THR A 77 15.42 -0.73 1.30
CA THR A 77 15.29 -1.78 2.32
C THR A 77 16.58 -1.92 3.14
N LEU A 78 17.74 -1.93 2.46
CA LEU A 78 19.05 -1.97 3.10
C LEU A 78 19.31 -0.73 3.97
N LEU A 79 19.07 0.47 3.41
CA LEU A 79 19.27 1.75 4.11
C LEU A 79 18.36 1.88 5.35
N ASN A 80 17.17 1.30 5.31
CA ASN A 80 16.23 1.28 6.43
C ASN A 80 16.46 0.09 7.39
N GLU A 81 17.55 -0.66 7.20
CA GLU A 81 17.96 -1.79 8.06
C GLU A 81 16.89 -2.87 8.22
N LYS A 82 16.01 -3.05 7.21
CA LYS A 82 15.05 -4.13 7.20
C LYS A 82 15.74 -5.47 6.92
N LEU A 83 15.10 -6.57 7.32
CA LEU A 83 15.62 -7.92 7.14
C LEU A 83 17.06 -8.07 7.67
N GLY A 84 17.32 -7.50 8.85
CA GLY A 84 18.63 -7.53 9.50
C GLY A 84 19.73 -6.74 8.78
N GLY A 85 19.39 -5.88 7.80
CA GLY A 85 20.35 -5.12 7.00
C GLY A 85 21.22 -6.00 6.09
N SER A 86 20.80 -7.23 5.78
CA SER A 86 21.52 -8.17 4.93
C SER A 86 21.05 -8.08 3.49
N PHE A 87 21.91 -7.62 2.58
CA PHE A 87 21.58 -7.53 1.16
C PHE A 87 21.32 -8.91 0.52
N GLU A 88 21.99 -9.97 1.00
CA GLU A 88 21.73 -11.35 0.57
C GLU A 88 20.31 -11.79 0.96
N THR A 89 19.89 -11.50 2.20
CA THR A 89 18.54 -11.79 2.68
C THR A 89 17.50 -11.00 1.88
N ILE A 90 17.74 -9.70 1.66
CA ILE A 90 16.87 -8.82 0.86
C ILE A 90 16.67 -9.41 -0.54
N LYS A 91 17.74 -9.86 -1.20
CA LYS A 91 17.69 -10.48 -2.53
C LYS A 91 16.83 -11.75 -2.58
N LYS A 92 16.95 -12.63 -1.57
CA LYS A 92 16.12 -13.84 -1.46
C LYS A 92 14.65 -13.49 -1.26
N VAL A 93 14.35 -12.52 -0.39
CA VAL A 93 12.98 -12.08 -0.12
C VAL A 93 12.40 -11.27 -1.29
N SER A 94 13.21 -10.56 -2.09
CA SER A 94 12.77 -9.87 -3.31
C SER A 94 12.06 -10.80 -4.28
N LYS A 95 12.57 -12.04 -4.44
CA LYS A 95 11.96 -13.03 -5.33
C LYS A 95 10.54 -13.41 -4.88
N TYR A 96 10.32 -13.56 -3.60
CA TYR A 96 8.98 -13.80 -3.03
C TYR A 96 8.02 -12.64 -3.31
N TYR A 97 8.50 -11.39 -3.19
CA TYR A 97 7.71 -10.21 -3.55
C TYR A 97 7.40 -10.16 -5.04
N GLU A 98 8.39 -10.44 -5.89
CA GLU A 98 8.19 -10.52 -7.35
C GLU A 98 7.11 -11.54 -7.70
N ASP A 99 7.19 -12.76 -7.18
CA ASP A 99 6.23 -13.83 -7.46
C ASP A 99 4.82 -13.44 -6.98
N ALA A 100 4.70 -12.83 -5.80
CA ALA A 100 3.42 -12.37 -5.27
C ALA A 100 2.77 -11.27 -6.14
N PHE A 101 3.55 -10.27 -6.58
CA PHE A 101 3.02 -9.21 -7.43
C PHE A 101 2.69 -9.70 -8.84
N ARG A 102 3.42 -10.68 -9.38
CA ARG A 102 3.07 -11.34 -10.65
C ARG A 102 1.75 -12.12 -10.58
N LEU A 103 1.40 -12.66 -9.42
CA LEU A 103 0.12 -13.34 -9.22
C LEU A 103 -1.04 -12.36 -9.17
N ILE A 104 -0.89 -11.24 -8.44
CA ILE A 104 -2.02 -10.32 -8.21
C ILE A 104 -2.20 -9.31 -9.35
N CYS A 105 -1.12 -8.91 -10.02
CA CYS A 105 -1.15 -7.97 -11.14
C CYS A 105 -0.14 -8.40 -12.23
N PRO A 106 -0.46 -9.44 -13.03
CA PRO A 106 0.47 -10.01 -14.01
C PRO A 106 0.88 -9.05 -15.13
N GLU A 107 0.10 -8.01 -15.38
CA GLU A 107 0.40 -7.01 -16.41
C GLU A 107 1.37 -5.91 -15.92
N ALA A 108 1.66 -5.83 -14.62
CA ALA A 108 2.63 -4.88 -14.10
C ALA A 108 4.07 -5.36 -14.40
N SER A 109 4.92 -4.44 -14.83
CA SER A 109 6.36 -4.67 -14.88
C SER A 109 6.93 -4.66 -13.47
N ILE A 110 7.91 -5.54 -13.21
CA ILE A 110 8.62 -5.56 -11.91
C ILE A 110 10.05 -5.13 -12.17
N VAL A 111 10.52 -4.14 -11.42
CA VAL A 111 11.86 -3.57 -11.53
C VAL A 111 12.51 -3.61 -10.15
N LEU A 112 13.69 -4.20 -10.06
CA LEU A 112 14.51 -4.16 -8.85
C LEU A 112 15.34 -2.86 -8.82
N GLY A 113 15.51 -2.25 -7.65
CA GLY A 113 16.30 -1.02 -7.51
C GLY A 113 17.71 -1.18 -8.04
N THR A 114 18.39 -2.28 -7.70
CA THR A 114 19.72 -2.63 -8.24
C THR A 114 19.76 -2.59 -9.77
N ASP A 115 18.77 -3.19 -10.45
CA ASP A 115 18.74 -3.23 -11.92
C ASP A 115 18.57 -1.83 -12.53
N LEU A 116 17.77 -0.97 -11.90
CA LEU A 116 17.63 0.41 -12.32
C LEU A 116 18.96 1.15 -12.19
N TYR A 117 19.63 1.03 -11.04
CA TYR A 117 20.86 1.78 -10.76
C TYR A 117 22.03 1.33 -11.63
N ASP A 118 22.12 0.04 -11.94
CA ASP A 118 23.15 -0.52 -12.83
C ASP A 118 22.91 -0.12 -14.29
N SER A 119 21.65 0.04 -14.70
CA SER A 119 21.30 0.37 -16.10
C SER A 119 21.37 1.87 -16.42
N LYS A 120 21.23 2.75 -15.42
CA LYS A 120 21.17 4.21 -15.58
C LYS A 120 22.45 4.90 -15.13
N LYS A 121 23.36 5.18 -16.06
CA LYS A 121 24.66 5.82 -15.79
C LYS A 121 24.54 7.18 -15.09
N GLU A 122 23.48 7.92 -15.40
CA GLU A 122 23.23 9.25 -14.87
C GLU A 122 22.61 9.24 -13.48
N TYR A 123 22.12 8.10 -13.00
CA TYR A 123 21.34 7.98 -11.75
C TYR A 123 21.98 8.68 -10.55
N TRP A 124 23.28 8.41 -10.31
CA TRP A 124 23.99 9.00 -9.17
C TRP A 124 24.22 10.50 -9.32
N SER A 125 24.42 10.99 -10.54
CA SER A 125 24.53 12.43 -10.79
C SER A 125 23.19 13.15 -10.62
N GLU A 126 22.10 12.53 -11.02
CA GLU A 126 20.72 13.03 -10.83
C GLU A 126 20.37 13.08 -9.34
N LEU A 127 20.71 12.03 -8.57
CA LEU A 127 20.54 11.99 -7.12
C LEU A 127 21.26 13.18 -6.45
N VAL A 128 22.52 13.43 -6.80
CA VAL A 128 23.30 14.56 -6.24
C VAL A 128 22.66 15.89 -6.60
N GLN A 129 22.16 16.05 -7.83
CA GLN A 129 21.46 17.27 -8.23
C GLN A 129 20.17 17.48 -7.43
N ILE A 130 19.36 16.44 -7.19
CA ILE A 130 18.18 16.49 -6.31
C ILE A 130 18.60 16.92 -4.91
N ALA A 131 19.59 16.26 -4.32
CA ALA A 131 20.06 16.51 -2.97
C ALA A 131 20.53 17.98 -2.79
N LYS A 132 21.09 18.61 -3.84
CA LYS A 132 21.44 20.03 -3.85
C LYS A 132 20.25 20.98 -3.67
N HIS A 133 19.05 20.55 -4.02
CA HIS A 133 17.81 21.30 -3.85
C HIS A 133 17.06 20.97 -2.55
N MET A 134 17.64 20.09 -1.72
CA MET A 134 17.08 19.69 -0.42
C MET A 134 17.88 20.30 0.72
N SER A 135 17.22 21.00 1.65
CA SER A 135 17.87 21.40 2.89
C SER A 135 17.89 20.25 3.89
N LEU A 136 18.88 20.21 4.80
CA LEU A 136 18.95 19.21 5.86
C LEU A 136 17.65 19.15 6.68
N ALA A 137 17.11 20.31 7.07
CA ALA A 137 15.85 20.38 7.82
C ALA A 137 14.67 19.77 7.06
N ARG A 138 14.62 19.93 5.72
CA ARG A 138 13.58 19.29 4.90
C ARG A 138 13.79 17.78 4.81
N THR A 139 15.03 17.35 4.61
CA THR A 139 15.38 15.92 4.59
C THR A 139 14.96 15.25 5.88
N LEU A 140 15.31 15.79 7.04
CA LEU A 140 14.93 15.25 8.35
C LEU A 140 13.40 15.10 8.48
N ARG A 141 12.62 16.14 8.14
CA ARG A 141 11.14 16.04 8.15
C ARG A 141 10.57 15.01 7.19
N THR A 142 11.31 14.66 6.14
CA THR A 142 10.86 13.65 5.16
C THR A 142 11.15 12.22 5.63
N LEU A 143 12.03 12.01 6.63
CA LEU A 143 12.37 10.66 7.12
C LEU A 143 11.18 9.86 7.67
N THR A 144 10.07 10.52 7.95
CA THR A 144 8.82 9.82 8.34
C THR A 144 8.33 8.83 7.27
N ILE A 145 8.72 9.01 5.98
CA ILE A 145 8.43 8.03 4.91
C ILE A 145 9.07 6.66 5.16
N MET A 146 10.15 6.63 5.93
CA MET A 146 10.84 5.39 6.36
C MET A 146 10.29 4.82 7.67
N GLY A 147 9.28 5.48 8.28
CA GLY A 147 8.85 5.20 9.64
C GLY A 147 9.85 5.68 10.72
N ARG A 148 10.69 6.68 10.41
CA ARG A 148 11.66 7.31 11.32
C ARG A 148 11.21 8.71 11.68
N SER A 149 11.56 9.19 12.88
CA SER A 149 11.36 10.59 13.27
C SER A 149 12.65 11.39 13.12
N GLU A 150 12.54 12.73 13.04
CA GLU A 150 13.70 13.62 13.00
C GLU A 150 14.56 13.58 14.29
N ASN A 151 14.01 13.05 15.36
CA ASN A 151 14.66 12.89 16.67
C ASN A 151 15.18 11.46 16.91
N ASP A 152 15.16 10.59 15.91
CA ASP A 152 15.68 9.22 16.04
C ASP A 152 17.21 9.26 16.18
N GLU A 153 17.74 8.79 17.31
CA GLU A 153 19.18 8.77 17.61
C GLU A 153 19.98 7.84 16.66
N LYS A 154 19.31 6.98 15.91
CA LYS A 154 19.92 6.02 14.99
C LYS A 154 19.93 6.49 13.51
N ILE A 155 19.83 7.80 13.28
CA ILE A 155 19.94 8.34 11.92
C ILE A 155 21.42 8.40 11.52
N ASP A 156 21.81 7.60 10.55
CA ASP A 156 23.11 7.67 9.89
C ASP A 156 23.03 8.49 8.58
N LEU A 157 24.18 8.75 7.97
CA LEU A 157 24.25 9.52 6.71
C LEU A 157 23.52 8.83 5.56
N ALA A 158 23.50 7.49 5.52
CA ALA A 158 22.83 6.74 4.46
C ALA A 158 21.31 6.95 4.50
N LYS A 159 20.70 7.01 5.69
CA LYS A 159 19.28 7.31 5.86
C LYS A 159 18.93 8.72 5.36
N LEU A 160 19.85 9.69 5.44
CA LEU A 160 19.62 11.03 4.90
C LEU A 160 19.63 11.06 3.35
N ILE A 161 20.21 10.06 2.70
CA ILE A 161 20.19 9.93 1.23
C ILE A 161 18.87 9.34 0.72
N TYR A 162 18.19 8.56 1.54
CA TYR A 162 16.97 7.82 1.16
C TYR A 162 15.91 8.68 0.44
N PRO A 163 15.50 9.86 0.93
CA PRO A 163 14.51 10.67 0.22
C PRO A 163 14.99 11.16 -1.16
N ALA A 164 16.28 11.45 -1.30
CA ALA A 164 16.84 11.87 -2.58
C ALA A 164 16.90 10.69 -3.57
N MET A 165 17.17 9.47 -3.08
CA MET A 165 17.13 8.26 -3.91
C MET A 165 15.72 7.98 -4.42
N GLN A 166 14.68 8.04 -3.56
CA GLN A 166 13.31 7.82 -4.00
C GLN A 166 12.86 8.86 -5.04
N ALA A 167 13.29 10.12 -4.92
CA ALA A 167 13.04 11.13 -5.95
C ALA A 167 13.81 10.82 -7.25
N ALA A 168 15.05 10.30 -7.16
CA ALA A 168 15.83 9.90 -8.32
C ALA A 168 15.20 8.69 -9.04
N ASP A 169 14.63 7.73 -8.31
CA ASP A 169 13.89 6.60 -8.89
C ASP A 169 12.72 7.10 -9.74
N ILE A 170 11.94 8.04 -9.20
CA ILE A 170 10.80 8.65 -9.89
C ILE A 170 11.23 9.31 -11.20
N HIS A 171 12.34 10.05 -11.19
CA HIS A 171 12.88 10.70 -12.39
C HIS A 171 13.42 9.67 -13.39
N SER A 172 14.25 8.74 -12.92
CA SER A 172 14.94 7.76 -13.76
C SER A 172 13.98 6.79 -14.46
N LEU A 173 12.81 6.53 -13.87
CA LEU A 173 11.73 5.74 -14.47
C LEU A 173 10.86 6.54 -15.44
N ASP A 174 11.05 7.86 -15.57
CA ASP A 174 10.29 8.76 -16.45
C ASP A 174 8.77 8.65 -16.27
N LEU A 175 8.32 8.82 -15.04
CA LEU A 175 6.94 8.56 -14.64
C LEU A 175 6.00 9.72 -14.94
N ASP A 176 4.73 9.38 -15.24
CA ASP A 176 3.61 10.31 -15.36
C ASP A 176 2.74 10.30 -14.08
N ILE A 177 2.71 9.16 -13.38
CA ILE A 177 1.95 8.95 -12.14
C ILE A 177 2.86 8.30 -11.10
N VAL A 178 2.90 8.88 -9.91
CA VAL A 178 3.52 8.26 -8.73
C VAL A 178 2.43 7.85 -7.75
N HIS A 179 2.47 6.59 -7.32
CA HIS A 179 1.45 6.01 -6.45
C HIS A 179 2.10 5.45 -5.18
N ALA A 180 1.49 5.72 -4.04
CA ALA A 180 1.94 5.16 -2.76
C ALA A 180 0.84 5.28 -1.69
N GLY A 181 1.08 4.75 -0.50
CA GLY A 181 0.27 5.04 0.67
C GLY A 181 0.41 6.50 1.12
N MET A 182 -0.56 6.99 1.89
CA MET A 182 -0.56 8.37 2.44
C MET A 182 0.72 8.68 3.24
N ASP A 183 1.36 7.69 3.84
CA ASP A 183 2.63 7.85 4.56
C ASP A 183 3.78 8.32 3.66
N GLN A 184 3.68 8.10 2.34
CA GLN A 184 4.67 8.54 1.34
C GLN A 184 4.36 9.92 0.74
N ARG A 185 3.30 10.59 1.18
CA ARG A 185 2.89 11.90 0.64
C ARG A 185 4.01 12.94 0.67
N LYS A 186 4.83 12.96 1.73
CA LYS A 186 5.91 13.94 1.92
C LYS A 186 6.96 13.88 0.81
N ILE A 187 7.31 12.68 0.33
CA ILE A 187 8.28 12.55 -0.76
C ILE A 187 7.69 13.00 -2.09
N HIS A 188 6.42 12.70 -2.38
CA HIS A 188 5.78 13.17 -3.60
C HIS A 188 5.64 14.69 -3.63
N MET A 189 5.37 15.33 -2.49
CA MET A 189 5.37 16.80 -2.38
C MET A 189 6.78 17.38 -2.52
N LEU A 190 7.81 16.67 -2.06
CA LEU A 190 9.20 17.07 -2.30
C LEU A 190 9.53 17.04 -3.80
N VAL A 191 9.11 15.99 -4.52
CA VAL A 191 9.25 15.88 -5.98
C VAL A 191 8.56 17.04 -6.69
N LYS A 192 7.32 17.37 -6.32
CA LYS A 192 6.58 18.54 -6.89
C LYS A 192 7.28 19.88 -6.67
N ASP A 193 8.07 20.02 -5.60
CA ASP A 193 8.82 21.24 -5.32
C ASP A 193 10.21 21.30 -5.98
N VAL A 194 10.87 20.15 -6.15
CA VAL A 194 12.27 20.09 -6.63
C VAL A 194 12.33 19.97 -8.16
N PHE A 195 11.52 19.12 -8.78
CA PHE A 195 11.60 18.84 -10.22
C PHE A 195 11.40 20.09 -11.10
N PRO A 196 10.48 21.04 -10.80
CA PRO A 196 10.36 22.27 -11.58
C PRO A 196 11.65 23.12 -11.61
N LYS A 197 12.44 23.13 -10.51
CA LYS A 197 13.72 23.86 -10.43
C LYS A 197 14.77 23.29 -11.37
N MET A 198 14.64 21.99 -11.68
CA MET A 198 15.51 21.26 -12.59
C MET A 198 14.91 21.15 -14.00
N LYS A 199 13.75 21.74 -14.24
CA LYS A 199 12.96 21.61 -15.48
C LYS A 199 12.64 20.16 -15.85
N TRP A 200 12.47 19.32 -14.84
CA TRP A 200 12.08 17.92 -14.99
C TRP A 200 10.56 17.77 -14.99
N LYS A 201 10.09 16.70 -15.62
CA LYS A 201 8.68 16.33 -15.63
C LYS A 201 8.20 16.08 -14.19
N VAL A 202 7.04 16.65 -13.85
CA VAL A 202 6.41 16.47 -12.54
C VAL A 202 5.26 15.48 -12.69
N PRO A 203 5.31 14.31 -12.05
CA PRO A 203 4.23 13.34 -12.12
C PRO A 203 3.02 13.76 -11.27
N VAL A 204 1.85 13.26 -11.65
CA VAL A 204 0.64 13.30 -10.81
C VAL A 204 0.83 12.35 -9.64
N ALA A 205 0.56 12.81 -8.42
CA ALA A 205 0.65 11.97 -7.24
C ALA A 205 -0.72 11.40 -6.86
N VAL A 206 -0.77 10.09 -6.66
CA VAL A 206 -1.96 9.36 -6.20
C VAL A 206 -1.61 8.66 -4.90
N HIS A 207 -2.41 8.91 -3.86
CA HIS A 207 -2.20 8.31 -2.55
C HIS A 207 -3.39 7.43 -2.16
N HIS A 208 -3.09 6.19 -1.75
CA HIS A 208 -4.11 5.30 -1.22
C HIS A 208 -4.10 5.28 0.32
N LYS A 209 -5.25 5.00 0.88
CA LYS A 209 -5.42 4.85 2.32
C LYS A 209 -4.68 3.60 2.81
N LEU A 210 -3.98 3.76 3.94
CA LEU A 210 -3.34 2.63 4.60
C LEU A 210 -4.38 1.86 5.40
N LEU A 211 -4.42 0.53 5.25
CA LEU A 211 -5.28 -0.30 6.08
C LEU A 211 -4.82 -0.27 7.53
N PRO A 212 -5.72 0.05 8.48
CA PRO A 212 -5.39 0.04 9.89
C PRO A 212 -5.12 -1.38 10.40
N GLY A 213 -4.35 -1.47 11.46
CA GLY A 213 -4.20 -2.72 12.22
C GLY A 213 -5.51 -3.16 12.87
N LEU A 214 -5.69 -4.46 13.07
CA LEU A 214 -6.92 -5.05 13.66
C LEU A 214 -7.09 -4.74 15.16
N THR A 215 -6.08 -4.20 15.82
CA THR A 215 -6.13 -3.82 17.24
C THR A 215 -6.88 -2.51 17.43
N LYS A 216 -7.36 -2.28 18.65
CA LYS A 216 -8.01 -1.00 19.00
C LYS A 216 -7.04 0.15 18.73
N PRO A 217 -7.48 1.19 17.98
CA PRO A 217 -6.66 2.37 17.76
C PRO A 217 -6.22 3.00 19.10
N ALA A 218 -4.96 3.43 19.19
CA ALA A 218 -4.49 4.19 20.34
C ALA A 218 -5.25 5.53 20.41
N ALA A 219 -5.58 5.97 21.63
CA ALA A 219 -6.39 7.18 21.86
C ALA A 219 -5.69 8.47 21.38
N GLU A 220 -4.36 8.47 21.30
CA GLU A 220 -3.55 9.59 20.82
C GLU A 220 -2.36 9.03 20.04
N ILE A 221 -2.38 9.21 18.72
CA ILE A 221 -1.19 9.05 17.89
C ILE A 221 -0.75 10.46 17.47
N PRO A 222 0.54 10.83 17.65
CA PRO A 222 1.03 12.09 17.13
C PRO A 222 0.71 12.22 15.63
N ASP A 223 0.26 13.39 15.22
CA ASP A 223 -0.10 13.75 13.83
C ASP A 223 -1.37 13.08 13.25
N GLY A 224 -2.24 12.44 14.08
CA GLY A 224 -3.52 11.90 13.62
C GLY A 224 -3.39 10.64 12.75
N GLU A 225 -2.22 10.03 12.68
CA GLU A 225 -2.00 8.79 11.93
C GLU A 225 -2.60 7.59 12.70
N VAL A 226 -3.48 6.84 12.05
CA VAL A 226 -3.95 5.55 12.57
C VAL A 226 -2.81 4.53 12.45
N ALA A 227 -2.58 3.73 13.50
CA ALA A 227 -1.57 2.67 13.44
C ALA A 227 -1.91 1.71 12.29
N LYS A 228 -1.10 1.79 11.22
CA LYS A 228 -1.26 0.95 10.04
C LYS A 228 -1.01 -0.52 10.37
N MET A 229 -1.57 -1.41 9.55
CA MET A 229 -1.25 -2.84 9.60
C MET A 229 0.26 -3.02 9.49
N SER A 230 0.87 -3.61 10.53
CA SER A 230 2.31 -3.72 10.65
C SER A 230 2.77 -5.17 10.59
N LYS A 231 3.95 -5.39 10.01
CA LYS A 231 4.60 -6.70 9.94
C LYS A 231 5.20 -7.13 11.28
N SER A 232 5.47 -6.17 12.17
CA SER A 232 6.06 -6.40 13.50
C SER A 232 5.08 -6.89 14.56
N ASP A 233 3.75 -6.73 14.33
CA ASP A 233 2.72 -7.30 15.20
C ASP A 233 1.91 -8.37 14.47
N PRO A 234 2.17 -9.66 14.72
CA PRO A 234 1.46 -10.76 14.07
C PRO A 234 -0.06 -10.74 14.30
N ASN A 235 -0.55 -10.08 15.34
CA ASN A 235 -1.97 -9.98 15.66
C ASN A 235 -2.66 -8.79 15.02
N ALA A 236 -1.89 -7.76 14.63
CA ALA A 236 -2.42 -6.54 14.03
C ALA A 236 -2.72 -6.69 12.53
N GLY A 237 -2.22 -7.73 11.86
CA GLY A 237 -2.34 -7.88 10.42
C GLY A 237 -2.82 -9.26 9.97
N ILE A 238 -3.47 -9.28 8.79
CA ILE A 238 -3.76 -10.52 8.06
C ILE A 238 -2.69 -10.68 7.00
N PHE A 239 -1.88 -11.73 7.14
CA PHE A 239 -0.82 -12.08 6.21
C PHE A 239 -1.32 -13.02 5.13
N ILE A 240 -0.71 -12.98 3.96
CA ILE A 240 -1.09 -13.82 2.80
C ILE A 240 -0.98 -15.31 3.12
N HIS A 241 -0.05 -15.68 4.00
CA HIS A 241 0.19 -17.08 4.41
C HIS A 241 -0.65 -17.54 5.61
N ASN A 242 -1.53 -16.68 6.15
CA ASN A 242 -2.47 -17.13 7.16
C ASN A 242 -3.43 -18.18 6.59
N SER A 243 -3.68 -19.25 7.33
CA SER A 243 -4.71 -20.23 7.01
C SER A 243 -6.11 -19.60 7.07
N ASP A 244 -7.08 -20.24 6.48
CA ASP A 244 -8.48 -19.78 6.51
C ASP A 244 -8.98 -19.58 7.94
N ASP A 245 -8.65 -20.53 8.83
CA ASP A 245 -9.04 -20.45 10.24
C ASP A 245 -8.32 -19.32 10.99
N GLU A 246 -7.06 -19.06 10.67
CA GLU A 246 -6.34 -17.90 11.23
C GLU A 246 -6.94 -16.58 10.76
N ILE A 247 -7.34 -16.46 9.47
CA ILE A 247 -8.00 -15.26 8.93
C ILE A 247 -9.31 -15.03 9.68
N ARG A 248 -10.17 -16.06 9.80
CA ARG A 248 -11.43 -15.98 10.56
C ARG A 248 -11.21 -15.61 12.01
N ALA A 249 -10.23 -16.24 12.66
CA ALA A 249 -9.93 -15.99 14.07
C ALA A 249 -9.42 -14.55 14.30
N LYS A 250 -8.58 -14.02 13.43
CA LYS A 250 -8.04 -12.66 13.50
C LYS A 250 -9.16 -11.63 13.32
N ILE A 251 -10.01 -11.76 12.29
CA ILE A 251 -11.15 -10.85 12.09
C ILE A 251 -12.12 -10.94 13.26
N LYS A 252 -12.43 -12.13 13.76
CA LYS A 252 -13.29 -12.32 14.94
C LYS A 252 -12.78 -11.55 16.16
N LYS A 253 -11.47 -11.55 16.40
CA LYS A 253 -10.80 -10.83 17.50
C LYS A 253 -10.60 -9.34 17.21
N GLY A 254 -10.59 -8.94 15.93
CA GLY A 254 -10.34 -7.57 15.51
C GLY A 254 -11.25 -6.56 16.19
N PHE A 255 -10.76 -5.35 16.42
CA PHE A 255 -11.56 -4.27 16.98
C PHE A 255 -12.70 -3.89 16.02
N CYS A 256 -13.92 -3.81 16.55
CA CYS A 256 -15.10 -3.40 15.82
C CYS A 256 -16.17 -3.00 16.84
N GLU A 257 -16.21 -1.73 17.22
CA GLU A 257 -17.13 -1.21 18.20
C GLU A 257 -18.51 -0.98 17.57
N GLU A 258 -19.56 -1.42 18.26
CA GLU A 258 -20.93 -1.38 17.75
C GLU A 258 -21.39 0.06 17.49
N GLY A 259 -21.82 0.33 16.25
CA GLY A 259 -22.32 1.65 15.83
C GLY A 259 -21.22 2.69 15.59
N SER A 260 -19.94 2.39 15.87
CA SER A 260 -18.83 3.29 15.60
C SER A 260 -18.26 3.03 14.21
N THR A 261 -18.33 4.04 13.34
CA THR A 261 -17.81 3.93 11.96
C THR A 261 -16.40 4.50 11.83
N GLU A 262 -16.01 5.44 12.70
CA GLU A 262 -14.69 6.04 12.67
C GLU A 262 -13.62 5.10 13.25
N ASN A 263 -12.46 5.04 12.58
CA ASN A 263 -11.32 4.23 13.02
C ASN A 263 -11.65 2.74 13.27
N ASN A 264 -12.61 2.21 12.53
CA ASN A 264 -13.05 0.82 12.64
C ASN A 264 -12.35 -0.05 11.59
N PRO A 265 -11.34 -0.86 11.97
CA PRO A 265 -10.54 -1.63 11.00
C PRO A 265 -11.36 -2.63 10.20
N VAL A 266 -12.45 -3.18 10.76
CA VAL A 266 -13.29 -4.13 10.03
C VAL A 266 -14.07 -3.41 8.93
N LEU A 267 -14.61 -2.22 9.21
CA LEU A 267 -15.28 -1.40 8.19
C LEU A 267 -14.30 -0.91 7.12
N GLU A 268 -13.09 -0.49 7.50
CA GLU A 268 -12.06 -0.08 6.54
C GLU A 268 -11.67 -1.23 5.59
N ILE A 269 -11.49 -2.45 6.13
CA ILE A 269 -11.25 -3.63 5.30
C ILE A 269 -12.45 -3.92 4.42
N THR A 270 -13.67 -3.80 4.94
CA THR A 270 -14.89 -4.01 4.16
C THR A 270 -14.96 -3.05 2.98
N LYS A 271 -14.71 -1.77 3.22
CA LYS A 271 -14.74 -0.72 2.20
C LYS A 271 -13.66 -0.90 1.14
N HIS A 272 -12.41 -1.05 1.58
CA HIS A 272 -11.24 -0.94 0.70
C HIS A 272 -10.78 -2.28 0.10
N VAL A 273 -11.24 -3.40 0.64
CA VAL A 273 -10.85 -4.74 0.16
C VAL A 273 -12.07 -5.51 -0.31
N VAL A 274 -13.11 -5.66 0.53
CA VAL A 274 -14.26 -6.50 0.18
C VAL A 274 -15.06 -5.87 -0.96
N PHE A 275 -15.50 -4.61 -0.82
CA PHE A 275 -16.26 -3.91 -1.87
C PHE A 275 -15.39 -3.46 -3.06
N HIS A 276 -14.07 -3.63 -3.01
CA HIS A 276 -13.24 -3.51 -4.19
C HIS A 276 -13.33 -4.73 -5.09
N GLU A 277 -13.41 -5.92 -4.50
CA GLU A 277 -13.40 -7.21 -5.20
C GLU A 277 -14.79 -7.76 -5.50
N PHE A 278 -15.75 -7.53 -4.63
CA PHE A 278 -17.11 -8.06 -4.75
C PHE A 278 -18.13 -6.92 -4.92
N ASP A 279 -19.07 -7.10 -5.84
CA ASP A 279 -20.18 -6.16 -6.07
C ASP A 279 -21.18 -6.14 -4.91
N SER A 280 -21.19 -7.18 -4.07
CA SER A 280 -22.06 -7.27 -2.89
C SER A 280 -21.47 -8.13 -1.79
N ILE A 281 -21.93 -7.92 -0.56
CA ILE A 281 -21.64 -8.78 0.60
C ILE A 281 -22.94 -9.24 1.23
N THR A 282 -23.06 -10.55 1.46
CA THR A 282 -24.21 -11.13 2.20
C THR A 282 -23.78 -11.45 3.62
N VAL A 283 -24.50 -10.89 4.58
CA VAL A 283 -24.34 -11.17 6.00
C VAL A 283 -25.38 -12.19 6.43
N GLU A 284 -24.92 -13.39 6.78
CA GLU A 284 -25.77 -14.46 7.26
C GLU A 284 -26.12 -14.25 8.73
N ARG A 285 -27.40 -14.26 9.06
CA ARG A 285 -27.92 -14.09 10.42
C ARG A 285 -29.07 -15.04 10.71
N PRO A 286 -29.21 -15.50 11.97
CA PRO A 286 -30.40 -16.22 12.40
C PRO A 286 -31.68 -15.41 12.18
N GLU A 287 -32.81 -16.07 11.87
CA GLU A 287 -34.14 -15.46 11.67
C GLU A 287 -34.56 -14.54 12.84
N LYS A 288 -34.25 -14.93 14.08
CA LYS A 288 -34.52 -14.14 15.28
C LYS A 288 -33.83 -12.74 15.31
N PHE A 289 -32.80 -12.55 14.47
CA PHE A 289 -32.09 -11.28 14.31
C PHE A 289 -32.38 -10.62 12.95
N GLY A 290 -33.47 -11.03 12.27
CA GLY A 290 -33.93 -10.45 11.02
C GLY A 290 -33.52 -11.22 9.77
N GLY A 291 -32.87 -12.38 9.90
CA GLY A 291 -32.44 -13.21 8.76
C GLY A 291 -31.27 -12.58 7.97
N ASN A 292 -30.92 -13.21 6.86
CA ASN A 292 -29.82 -12.76 6.00
C ASN A 292 -30.10 -11.38 5.40
N VAL A 293 -29.05 -10.57 5.25
CA VAL A 293 -29.10 -9.28 4.59
C VAL A 293 -27.95 -9.14 3.59
N SER A 294 -28.23 -8.58 2.42
CA SER A 294 -27.21 -8.30 1.40
C SER A 294 -27.06 -6.80 1.19
N TYR A 295 -25.83 -6.36 0.99
CA TYR A 295 -25.47 -4.98 0.71
C TYR A 295 -24.73 -4.91 -0.62
N ASP A 296 -25.22 -4.08 -1.55
CA ASP A 296 -24.64 -3.87 -2.88
C ASP A 296 -23.67 -2.68 -2.93
N ASN A 297 -23.49 -1.97 -1.81
CA ASN A 297 -22.53 -0.88 -1.65
C ASN A 297 -22.17 -0.69 -0.17
N PHE A 298 -21.02 -0.06 0.05
CA PHE A 298 -20.50 0.17 1.40
C PHE A 298 -21.36 1.13 2.20
N GLU A 299 -21.91 2.18 1.58
CA GLU A 299 -22.67 3.24 2.23
C GLU A 299 -23.93 2.71 2.93
N SER A 300 -24.63 1.77 2.31
CA SER A 300 -25.80 1.13 2.91
C SER A 300 -25.42 0.22 4.08
N LEU A 301 -24.32 -0.51 3.98
CA LEU A 301 -23.77 -1.33 5.07
C LEU A 301 -23.36 -0.45 6.26
N GLU A 302 -22.59 0.60 6.00
CA GLU A 302 -22.12 1.56 7.02
C GLU A 302 -23.30 2.25 7.73
N SER A 303 -24.34 2.65 6.98
CA SER A 303 -25.56 3.23 7.53
C SER A 303 -26.26 2.27 8.51
N ASP A 304 -26.46 1.01 8.13
CA ASP A 304 -27.09 0.02 9.01
C ASP A 304 -26.21 -0.34 10.21
N PHE A 305 -24.88 -0.35 10.03
CA PHE A 305 -23.94 -0.54 11.14
C PHE A 305 -23.99 0.62 12.13
N SER A 306 -23.98 1.88 11.65
CA SER A 306 -24.07 3.07 12.50
C SER A 306 -25.39 3.14 13.28
N GLN A 307 -26.48 2.66 12.68
CA GLN A 307 -27.79 2.56 13.30
C GLN A 307 -27.98 1.32 14.20
N LYS A 308 -26.91 0.50 14.38
CA LYS A 308 -26.90 -0.74 15.17
C LYS A 308 -27.87 -1.82 14.67
N LYS A 309 -28.25 -1.76 13.39
CA LYS A 309 -29.06 -2.79 12.72
C LYS A 309 -28.20 -3.99 12.27
N LEU A 310 -26.91 -3.73 12.07
CA LEU A 310 -25.88 -4.74 11.74
C LEU A 310 -24.94 -4.90 12.93
N HIS A 311 -24.97 -6.09 13.55
CA HIS A 311 -24.14 -6.35 14.71
C HIS A 311 -22.68 -6.65 14.32
N PRO A 312 -21.67 -6.19 15.09
CA PRO A 312 -20.24 -6.42 14.80
C PRO A 312 -19.86 -7.89 14.57
N THR A 313 -20.45 -8.81 15.30
CA THR A 313 -20.18 -10.25 15.14
C THR A 313 -20.58 -10.77 13.76
N ASP A 314 -21.75 -10.35 13.27
CA ASP A 314 -22.28 -10.80 11.97
C ASP A 314 -21.44 -10.19 10.84
N LEU A 315 -21.11 -8.89 10.95
CA LEU A 315 -20.20 -8.22 10.00
C LEU A 315 -18.83 -8.92 9.95
N LYS A 316 -18.20 -9.18 11.10
CA LYS A 316 -16.90 -9.85 11.19
C LYS A 316 -16.92 -11.25 10.53
N GLN A 317 -17.99 -11.99 10.71
CA GLN A 317 -18.13 -13.29 10.07
C GLN A 317 -18.16 -13.15 8.55
N ALA A 318 -18.99 -12.27 8.01
CA ALA A 318 -19.11 -12.04 6.56
C ALA A 318 -17.80 -11.53 5.94
N VAL A 319 -17.12 -10.61 6.63
CA VAL A 319 -15.81 -10.09 6.20
C VAL A 319 -14.74 -11.17 6.24
N GLY A 320 -14.72 -12.01 7.29
CA GLY A 320 -13.77 -13.12 7.40
C GLY A 320 -13.91 -14.11 6.23
N GLU A 321 -15.14 -14.49 5.87
CA GLU A 321 -15.39 -15.37 4.72
C GLU A 321 -15.01 -14.70 3.39
N SER A 322 -15.27 -13.41 3.24
CA SER A 322 -14.87 -12.66 2.04
C SER A 322 -13.34 -12.61 1.90
N LEU A 323 -12.62 -12.37 3.00
CA LEU A 323 -11.15 -12.38 2.98
C LEU A 323 -10.56 -13.76 2.70
N VAL A 324 -11.14 -14.82 3.20
CA VAL A 324 -10.74 -16.19 2.84
C VAL A 324 -10.85 -16.40 1.33
N LYS A 325 -11.96 -15.99 0.71
CA LYS A 325 -12.14 -16.10 -0.75
C LYS A 325 -11.10 -15.30 -1.55
N ILE A 326 -10.63 -14.15 -1.02
CA ILE A 326 -9.62 -13.32 -1.66
C ILE A 326 -8.21 -13.91 -1.47
N VAL A 327 -7.87 -14.32 -0.26
CA VAL A 327 -6.49 -14.66 0.11
C VAL A 327 -6.13 -16.11 -0.26
N SER A 328 -7.05 -17.06 -0.10
CA SER A 328 -6.74 -18.48 -0.29
C SER A 328 -6.22 -18.82 -1.69
N PRO A 329 -6.79 -18.31 -2.80
CA PRO A 329 -6.27 -18.59 -4.13
C PRO A 329 -4.86 -18.06 -4.36
N ILE A 330 -4.50 -16.95 -3.72
CA ILE A 330 -3.15 -16.36 -3.81
C ILE A 330 -2.18 -17.19 -2.98
N ARG A 331 -2.56 -17.53 -1.75
CA ARG A 331 -1.73 -18.36 -0.85
C ARG A 331 -1.42 -19.73 -1.46
N GLU A 332 -2.38 -20.36 -2.13
CA GLU A 332 -2.20 -21.67 -2.75
C GLU A 332 -1.21 -21.65 -3.92
N GLN A 333 -1.10 -20.51 -4.61
CA GLN A 333 -0.19 -20.34 -5.75
C GLN A 333 1.16 -19.75 -5.33
N LEU A 334 1.20 -19.00 -4.22
CA LEU A 334 2.42 -18.35 -3.74
C LEU A 334 3.20 -19.30 -2.82
N ALA A 335 4.19 -19.99 -3.39
CA ALA A 335 5.05 -20.88 -2.63
C ALA A 335 5.88 -20.10 -1.59
N LEU A 336 5.81 -20.51 -0.33
CA LEU A 336 6.69 -20.06 0.73
C LEU A 336 7.41 -21.26 1.33
N SER A 337 8.71 -21.41 1.03
CA SER A 337 9.50 -22.49 1.62
C SER A 337 9.70 -22.25 3.13
N ASN A 338 9.88 -23.33 3.89
CA ASN A 338 10.19 -23.21 5.31
C ASN A 338 11.48 -22.38 5.53
N GLU A 339 12.51 -22.61 4.71
CA GLU A 339 13.76 -21.84 4.76
C GLU A 339 13.53 -20.33 4.60
N LEU A 340 12.72 -19.93 3.63
CA LEU A 340 12.40 -18.51 3.40
C LEU A 340 11.52 -17.95 4.53
N SER A 341 10.58 -18.74 5.04
CA SER A 341 9.74 -18.36 6.17
C SER A 341 10.58 -18.11 7.43
N ASP A 342 11.51 -19.00 7.74
CA ASP A 342 12.37 -18.86 8.90
C ASP A 342 13.35 -17.68 8.72
N LEU A 343 13.93 -17.53 7.52
CA LEU A 343 14.77 -16.37 7.19
C LEU A 343 14.06 -15.03 7.43
N ILE A 344 12.80 -14.91 7.03
CA ILE A 344 12.00 -13.69 7.25
C ILE A 344 11.73 -13.49 8.74
N LYS A 345 11.36 -14.53 9.49
CA LYS A 345 11.08 -14.45 10.94
C LYS A 345 12.32 -14.04 11.74
N ASP A 346 13.48 -14.62 11.41
CA ASP A 346 14.74 -14.37 12.12
C ASP A 346 15.31 -12.98 11.82
N SER A 347 14.86 -12.36 10.73
CA SER A 347 15.35 -11.05 10.27
C SER A 347 14.39 -9.88 10.57
N CYS A 348 13.20 -10.14 11.10
CA CYS A 348 12.20 -9.15 11.52
C CYS A 348 12.18 -9.02 13.02
#